data_6ed0626ff9fd629cd4352201d1b9df04
#
_entry.id   6ed0626ff9fd629cd4352201d1b9df04
#
_cell.length_a   1.000
_cell.length_b   1.000
_cell.length_c   1.000
_cell.angle_alpha   90.00
_cell.angle_beta   90.00
_cell.angle_gamma   90.00
#
_symmetry.space_group_name_H-M   'P 1'
#
loop_
_entity.id
_entity.type
_entity.pdbx_description
1 polymer ?
#
loop_
_entity_poly.entity_id
_entity_poly.type
_entity_poly.pdbx_seq_one_letter_code
_entity_poly.pdbx_strand_id
1 'polypeptide(L)' 'MAIFESLANALRVLAVGDRVKVTLRPETGQFPNPMEGQITQKDASGNFSLQSEQGVIQVSAGDILSITKLPG' A
#
# COMPACT_ATOMS: atom_id res chain seq x y z
N MET A 1 17.54 1.16 6.67
CA MET A 1 16.54 0.46 5.83
C MET A 1 15.39 0.03 6.71
N ALA A 2 14.19 0.43 6.35
CA ALA A 2 13.03 0.05 7.14
C ALA A 2 12.50 -1.29 6.62
N ILE A 3 12.80 -2.36 7.33
CA ILE A 3 12.19 -3.66 7.08
C ILE A 3 11.06 -3.81 8.07
N PHE A 4 9.87 -3.94 7.55
CA PHE A 4 8.70 -4.14 8.41
C PHE A 4 8.59 -5.62 8.73
N GLU A 5 8.59 -5.95 10.02
CA GLU A 5 8.50 -7.33 10.47
C GLU A 5 7.16 -7.96 10.11
N SER A 6 6.14 -7.12 9.97
CA SER A 6 4.82 -7.58 9.56
C SER A 6 4.11 -6.48 8.80
N LEU A 7 3.14 -6.89 8.00
CA LEU A 7 2.30 -5.97 7.26
C LEU A 7 1.53 -5.05 8.21
N ALA A 8 1.08 -5.57 9.34
CA ALA A 8 0.36 -4.78 10.33
C ALA A 8 1.20 -3.62 10.85
N ASN A 9 2.49 -3.89 11.14
CA ASN A 9 3.41 -2.84 11.57
C ASN A 9 3.63 -1.80 10.48
N ALA A 10 3.81 -2.24 9.23
CA ALA A 10 3.99 -1.34 8.11
C ALA A 10 2.79 -0.40 7.97
N LEU A 11 1.58 -0.94 8.00
CA LEU A 11 0.37 -0.15 7.84
C LEU A 11 0.14 0.82 8.98
N ARG A 12 0.58 0.45 10.19
CA ARG A 12 0.46 1.33 11.35
C ARG A 12 1.42 2.53 11.27
N VAL A 13 2.61 2.30 10.74
CA VAL A 13 3.66 3.33 10.64
C VAL A 13 3.40 4.29 9.49
N LEU A 14 2.86 3.77 8.39
CA LEU A 14 2.59 4.58 7.22
C LEU A 14 1.41 5.52 7.47
N ALA A 15 1.49 6.72 6.91
CA ALA A 15 0.50 7.77 7.13
C ALA A 15 -0.04 8.28 5.79
N VAL A 16 -1.21 8.92 5.85
CA VAL A 16 -1.75 9.64 4.70
C VAL A 16 -0.71 10.67 4.23
N GLY A 17 -0.46 10.68 2.92
CA GLY A 17 0.57 11.53 2.32
C GLY A 17 1.85 10.80 1.99
N ASP A 18 2.08 9.63 2.58
CA ASP A 18 3.30 8.86 2.28
C ASP A 18 3.20 8.23 0.88
N ARG A 19 4.33 8.22 0.19
CA ARG A 19 4.45 7.52 -1.09
C ARG A 19 4.93 6.11 -0.81
N VAL A 20 4.30 5.15 -1.46
CA VAL A 20 4.59 3.75 -1.23
C VAL A 20 4.61 2.95 -2.53
N LYS A 21 5.33 1.85 -2.49
CA LYS A 21 5.29 0.83 -3.53
C LYS A 21 4.64 -0.40 -2.92
N VAL A 22 3.57 -0.85 -3.54
CA VAL A 22 2.76 -1.96 -3.04
C VAL A 22 2.84 -3.11 -4.04
N THR A 23 3.20 -4.28 -3.55
CA THR A 23 3.15 -5.51 -4.33
C THR A 23 1.96 -6.31 -3.85
N LEU A 24 1.04 -6.59 -4.74
CA LEU A 24 -0.16 -7.35 -4.43
C LEU A 24 0.05 -8.83 -4.68
N ARG A 25 -0.76 -9.65 -4.02
CA ARG A 25 -0.75 -11.09 -4.27
C ARG A 25 -1.15 -11.35 -5.73
N PRO A 26 -0.56 -12.37 -6.37
CA PRO A 26 -0.87 -12.65 -7.78
C PRO A 26 -2.35 -12.93 -8.03
N GLU A 27 -3.06 -13.43 -7.02
CA GLU A 27 -4.48 -13.78 -7.16
C GLU A 27 -5.38 -12.58 -7.37
N THR A 28 -4.94 -11.37 -7.00
CA THR A 28 -5.76 -10.18 -7.19
C THR A 28 -5.91 -9.81 -8.65
N GLY A 29 -4.88 -9.92 -9.44
CA GLY A 29 -4.87 -9.89 -10.90
C GLY A 29 -5.41 -8.69 -11.63
N GLN A 30 -6.06 -7.76 -10.95
CA GLN A 30 -6.83 -6.69 -11.60
C GLN A 30 -6.08 -5.36 -11.70
N PHE A 31 -4.96 -5.23 -11.04
CA PHE A 31 -4.22 -3.97 -10.95
C PHE A 31 -2.79 -4.15 -11.40
N PRO A 32 -2.14 -3.04 -11.82
CA PRO A 32 -0.69 -3.10 -12.05
C PRO A 32 0.00 -3.63 -10.79
N ASN A 33 1.01 -4.46 -10.98
CA ASN A 33 1.70 -5.07 -9.87
C ASN A 33 3.19 -5.10 -10.19
N PRO A 34 4.03 -4.36 -9.46
CA PRO A 34 3.69 -3.55 -8.29
C PRO A 34 3.04 -2.22 -8.65
N MET A 35 2.41 -1.59 -7.65
CA MET A 35 1.83 -0.26 -7.77
C MET A 35 2.62 0.75 -6.96
N GLU A 36 2.72 1.97 -7.46
CA GLU A 36 3.30 3.08 -6.72
C GLU A 36 2.31 4.22 -6.65
N GLY A 37 2.25 4.88 -5.52
CA GLY A 37 1.36 6.01 -5.35
C GLY A 37 1.44 6.59 -3.96
N GLN A 38 0.50 7.49 -3.67
CA GLN A 38 0.42 8.19 -2.41
C GLN A 38 -0.82 7.73 -1.65
N ILE A 39 -0.65 7.45 -0.36
CA ILE A 39 -1.78 7.10 0.49
C ILE A 39 -2.64 8.32 0.70
N THR A 40 -3.92 8.23 0.39
CA THR A 40 -4.87 9.33 0.55
C THR A 40 -5.83 9.12 1.71
N GLN A 41 -6.12 7.86 2.06
CA GLN A 41 -6.98 7.51 3.19
C GLN A 41 -6.51 6.21 3.79
N LYS A 42 -6.71 6.06 5.10
CA LYS A 42 -6.46 4.82 5.82
C LYS A 42 -7.62 4.55 6.76
N ASP A 43 -7.86 3.29 7.05
CA ASP A 43 -8.81 2.92 8.11
C ASP A 43 -8.14 2.06 9.17
N ALA A 44 -8.88 1.78 10.24
CA ALA A 44 -8.35 1.02 11.37
C ALA A 44 -8.15 -0.46 11.04
N SER A 45 -8.75 -0.94 9.97
CA SER A 45 -8.64 -2.35 9.55
C SER A 45 -7.42 -2.61 8.69
N GLY A 46 -6.66 -1.57 8.33
CA GLY A 46 -5.49 -1.71 7.48
C GLY A 46 -5.77 -1.55 6.00
N ASN A 47 -7.01 -1.22 5.63
CA ASN A 47 -7.33 -0.90 4.24
C ASN A 47 -6.97 0.56 3.98
N PHE A 48 -6.59 0.86 2.74
CA PHE A 48 -6.24 2.24 2.41
C PHE A 48 -6.54 2.52 0.94
N SER A 49 -6.60 3.82 0.64
CA SER A 49 -6.75 4.29 -0.74
C SER A 49 -5.40 4.79 -1.22
N LEU A 50 -5.05 4.42 -2.44
CA LEU A 50 -3.79 4.78 -3.06
C LEU A 50 -4.06 5.60 -4.32
N GLN A 51 -3.50 6.81 -4.37
CA GLN A 51 -3.56 7.62 -5.57
C GLN A 51 -2.41 7.22 -6.49
N SER A 52 -2.73 6.53 -7.56
CA SER A 52 -1.77 6.08 -8.56
C SER A 52 -1.96 6.85 -9.87
N GLU A 53 -1.13 6.53 -10.86
CA GLU A 53 -1.28 7.12 -12.20
C GLU A 53 -2.59 6.73 -12.87
N GLN A 54 -3.17 5.59 -12.48
CA GLN A 54 -4.44 5.14 -13.02
C GLN A 54 -5.65 5.65 -12.23
N GLY A 55 -5.42 6.47 -11.20
CA GLY A 55 -6.48 6.99 -10.35
C GLY A 55 -6.40 6.45 -8.93
N VAL A 56 -7.49 6.59 -8.19
CA VAL A 56 -7.54 6.14 -6.80
C VAL A 56 -7.93 4.67 -6.77
N ILE A 57 -7.12 3.86 -6.09
CA ILE A 57 -7.32 2.43 -5.97
C ILE A 57 -7.52 2.08 -4.49
N GLN A 58 -8.55 1.30 -4.21
CA GLN A 58 -8.80 0.78 -2.86
C GLN A 58 -7.96 -0.48 -2.68
N VAL A 59 -7.16 -0.51 -1.61
CA VAL A 59 -6.27 -1.63 -1.32
C VAL A 59 -6.63 -2.22 0.02
N SER A 60 -6.87 -3.53 0.04
CA SER A 60 -7.15 -4.27 1.27
C SER A 60 -5.88 -4.91 1.80
N ALA A 61 -5.70 -4.85 3.11
CA ALA A 61 -4.50 -5.42 3.75
C ALA A 61 -4.30 -6.89 3.37
N GLY A 62 -5.37 -7.66 3.25
CA GLY A 62 -5.28 -9.08 2.90
C GLY A 62 -4.76 -9.37 1.51
N ASP A 63 -4.79 -8.37 0.62
CA ASP A 63 -4.33 -8.53 -0.76
C ASP A 63 -2.87 -8.13 -0.95
N ILE A 64 -2.22 -7.60 0.09
CA ILE A 64 -0.86 -7.08 -0.02
C ILE A 64 0.14 -8.18 0.27
N LEU A 65 1.06 -8.38 -0.66
CA LEU A 65 2.21 -9.26 -0.45
C LEU A 65 3.34 -8.51 0.25
N SER A 66 3.63 -7.29 -0.19
CA SER A 66 4.63 -6.44 0.46
C SER A 66 4.32 -4.97 0.20
N ILE A 67 4.83 -4.10 1.08
CA ILE A 67 4.69 -2.65 0.94
C ILE A 67 5.99 -2.00 1.39
N THR A 68 6.43 -0.99 0.64
CA THR A 68 7.67 -0.27 0.92
C THR A 68 7.40 1.22 0.84
N LYS A 69 7.88 1.96 1.83
CA LYS A 69 7.80 3.41 1.80
C LYS A 69 8.88 3.95 0.86
N LEU A 70 8.47 4.82 -0.05
CA LEU A 70 9.37 5.45 -1.00
C LEU A 70 9.86 6.79 -0.47
N PRO A 71 11.08 7.21 -0.85
CA PRO A 71 11.55 8.56 -0.54
C PRO A 71 10.70 9.59 -1.28
N GLY A 72 10.47 10.73 -0.65
CA GLY A 72 9.69 11.77 -1.33
C GLY A 72 9.13 12.83 -0.45
#